data_40156ec9979a5861a33e84a3fb556432
#
_entry.id   40156ec9979a5861a33e84a3fb556432
#
_cell.length_a   1.000
_cell.length_b   1.000
_cell.length_c   1.000
_cell.angle_alpha   90.00
_cell.angle_beta   90.00
_cell.angle_gamma   90.00
#
_symmetry.space_group_name_H-M   'P 1'
#
loop_
_entity.id
_entity.type
_entity.pdbx_description
1 polymer ?
#
loop_
_entity_poly.entity_id
_entity_poly.type
_entity_poly.pdbx_seq_one_letter_code
_entity_poly.pdbx_strand_id
1 'polypeptide(L)'
;MAERFVQLQDDIRKKRQRNESLRVDIDALLAEYQNRILPHERQLVQPMSALLQRLIDFFAMKSLTRWQRDELVVWIHETLELLGRLDTEAAQTMGKVFNQKLADYFNISVEQLDKIQAEEDDIESIVEQLFREMNPDAGDETFDPQDDLFGFDEAKPAADPEENPQPAAS
;
A
#
# COMPACT_ATOMS: atom_id res chain seq x y z
N MET A 1 -16.87 61.34 3.63
CA MET A 1 -16.63 60.28 4.63
C MET A 1 -17.86 59.42 4.90
N ALA A 2 -19.04 59.98 5.05
CA ALA A 2 -20.30 59.25 5.32
C ALA A 2 -20.68 58.22 4.24
N GLU A 3 -20.54 58.54 2.97
CA GLU A 3 -20.87 57.64 1.85
C GLU A 3 -20.01 56.38 1.84
N ARG A 4 -18.71 56.51 2.13
CA ARG A 4 -17.79 55.36 2.18
C ARG A 4 -18.14 54.41 3.34
N PHE A 5 -18.62 54.95 4.44
CA PHE A 5 -19.06 54.18 5.60
C PHE A 5 -20.34 53.37 5.27
N VAL A 6 -21.29 53.98 4.59
CA VAL A 6 -22.54 53.31 4.15
C VAL A 6 -22.22 52.19 3.15
N GLN A 7 -21.33 52.46 2.20
CA GLN A 7 -20.88 51.41 1.23
C GLN A 7 -20.23 50.21 1.95
N LEU A 8 -19.35 50.47 2.92
CA LEU A 8 -18.73 49.42 3.70
C LEU A 8 -19.73 48.60 4.52
N GLN A 9 -20.73 49.25 5.10
CA GLN A 9 -21.79 48.53 5.81
C GLN A 9 -22.61 47.61 4.87
N ASP A 10 -22.95 48.13 3.68
CA ASP A 10 -23.67 47.34 2.68
C ASP A 10 -22.84 46.15 2.18
N ASP A 11 -21.54 46.33 1.97
CA ASP A 11 -20.64 45.24 1.58
C ASP A 11 -20.50 44.17 2.68
N ILE A 12 -20.39 44.59 3.93
CA ILE A 12 -20.39 43.69 5.09
C ILE A 12 -21.70 42.89 5.15
N ARG A 13 -22.85 43.57 4.97
CA ARG A 13 -24.16 42.92 4.98
C ARG A 13 -24.26 41.88 3.86
N LYS A 14 -23.86 42.20 2.62
CA LYS A 14 -23.85 41.28 1.48
C LYS A 14 -22.94 40.10 1.71
N LYS A 15 -21.73 40.30 2.25
CA LYS A 15 -20.79 39.21 2.57
C LYS A 15 -21.34 38.29 3.65
N ARG A 16 -21.97 38.85 4.69
CA ARG A 16 -22.61 38.04 5.74
C ARG A 16 -23.73 37.18 5.18
N GLN A 17 -24.59 37.76 4.35
CA GLN A 17 -25.70 37.04 3.72
C GLN A 17 -25.18 35.91 2.80
N ARG A 18 -24.11 36.18 2.02
CA ARG A 18 -23.47 35.15 1.18
C ARG A 18 -22.85 34.04 2.02
N ASN A 19 -22.17 34.38 3.12
CA ASN A 19 -21.58 33.38 4.01
C ASN A 19 -22.65 32.50 4.66
N GLU A 20 -23.79 33.06 5.04
CA GLU A 20 -24.91 32.30 5.59
C GLU A 20 -25.52 31.36 4.56
N SER A 21 -25.72 31.84 3.31
CA SER A 21 -26.16 30.95 2.21
C SER A 21 -25.17 29.80 1.96
N LEU A 22 -23.85 30.09 1.88
CA LEU A 22 -22.83 29.09 1.70
C LEU A 22 -22.81 28.06 2.83
N ARG A 23 -23.07 28.50 4.07
CA ARG A 23 -23.16 27.60 5.21
C ARG A 23 -24.31 26.59 5.08
N VAL A 24 -25.49 27.11 4.69
CA VAL A 24 -26.66 26.25 4.43
C VAL A 24 -26.39 25.27 3.30
N ASP A 25 -25.74 25.72 2.22
CA ASP A 25 -25.40 24.84 1.07
C ASP A 25 -24.38 23.75 1.47
N ILE A 26 -23.38 24.09 2.30
CA ILE A 26 -22.41 23.12 2.83
C ILE A 26 -23.10 22.11 3.74
N ASP A 27 -23.97 22.55 4.65
CA ASP A 27 -24.69 21.66 5.55
C ASP A 27 -25.60 20.68 4.77
N ALA A 28 -26.26 21.16 3.71
CA ALA A 28 -27.07 20.33 2.82
C ALA A 28 -26.19 19.30 2.07
N LEU A 29 -25.03 19.70 1.55
CA LEU A 29 -24.11 18.82 0.87
C LEU A 29 -23.55 17.73 1.80
N LEU A 30 -23.19 18.11 3.03
CA LEU A 30 -22.74 17.17 4.05
C LEU A 30 -23.82 16.14 4.41
N ALA A 31 -25.05 16.59 4.54
CA ALA A 31 -26.19 15.70 4.81
C ALA A 31 -26.40 14.71 3.64
N GLU A 32 -26.30 15.17 2.40
CA GLU A 32 -26.40 14.30 1.22
C GLU A 32 -25.24 13.29 1.15
N TYR A 33 -24.01 13.71 1.39
CA TYR A 33 -22.85 12.83 1.48
C TYR A 33 -23.04 11.73 2.54
N GLN A 34 -23.43 12.13 3.76
CA GLN A 34 -23.64 11.18 4.86
C GLN A 34 -24.75 10.15 4.57
N ASN A 35 -25.79 10.56 3.86
CA ASN A 35 -26.94 9.69 3.58
C ASN A 35 -26.72 8.80 2.35
N ARG A 36 -25.99 9.26 1.34
CA ARG A 36 -25.90 8.58 0.05
C ARG A 36 -24.52 7.94 -0.20
N ILE A 37 -23.43 8.56 0.21
CA ILE A 37 -22.06 8.11 -0.12
C ILE A 37 -21.46 7.33 1.02
N LEU A 38 -21.47 7.86 2.22
CA LEU A 38 -20.82 7.26 3.40
C LEU A 38 -21.25 5.79 3.68
N PRO A 39 -22.52 5.36 3.48
CA PRO A 39 -22.89 3.96 3.65
C PRO A 39 -22.20 3.02 2.65
N HIS A 40 -21.97 3.48 1.41
CA HIS A 40 -21.26 2.70 0.40
C HIS A 40 -19.76 2.64 0.68
N GLU A 41 -19.16 3.74 1.11
CA GLU A 41 -17.76 3.77 1.53
C GLU A 41 -17.50 2.79 2.68
N ARG A 42 -18.37 2.75 3.67
CA ARG A 42 -18.27 1.80 4.79
C ARG A 42 -18.33 0.32 4.35
N GLN A 43 -19.02 0.02 3.25
CA GLN A 43 -19.07 -1.34 2.70
C GLN A 43 -17.73 -1.77 2.11
N LEU A 44 -16.85 -0.83 1.75
CA LEU A 44 -15.51 -1.12 1.21
C LEU A 44 -14.51 -1.52 2.28
N VAL A 45 -14.73 -1.19 3.55
CA VAL A 45 -13.81 -1.48 4.66
C VAL A 45 -13.49 -2.97 4.75
N GLN A 46 -14.51 -3.82 4.72
CA GLN A 46 -14.33 -5.26 4.86
C GLN A 46 -13.57 -5.90 3.68
N PRO A 47 -13.92 -5.65 2.39
CA PRO A 47 -13.15 -6.20 1.27
C PRO A 47 -11.72 -5.63 1.20
N MET A 48 -11.50 -4.35 1.57
CA MET A 48 -10.17 -3.77 1.62
C MET A 48 -9.31 -4.40 2.71
N SER A 49 -9.86 -4.61 3.90
CA SER A 49 -9.16 -5.32 4.97
C SER A 49 -8.82 -6.76 4.57
N ALA A 50 -9.72 -7.45 3.85
CA ALA A 50 -9.46 -8.79 3.34
C ALA A 50 -8.38 -8.81 2.24
N LEU A 51 -8.34 -7.79 1.37
CA LEU A 51 -7.28 -7.61 0.39
C LEU A 51 -5.93 -7.38 1.09
N LEU A 52 -5.87 -6.45 2.04
CA LEU A 52 -4.68 -6.16 2.84
C LEU A 52 -4.15 -7.41 3.55
N GLN A 53 -5.01 -8.19 4.18
CA GLN A 53 -4.59 -9.43 4.83
C GLN A 53 -3.90 -10.37 3.83
N ARG A 54 -4.43 -10.51 2.61
CA ARG A 54 -3.81 -11.33 1.57
C ARG A 54 -2.46 -10.78 1.12
N LEU A 55 -2.34 -9.47 0.90
CA LEU A 55 -1.08 -8.84 0.52
C LEU A 55 -0.01 -9.06 1.60
N ILE A 56 -0.37 -8.91 2.89
CA ILE A 56 0.52 -9.16 4.04
C ILE A 56 0.92 -10.64 4.09
N ASP A 57 0.00 -11.57 3.82
CA ASP A 57 0.31 -13.00 3.79
C ASP A 57 1.25 -13.34 2.62
N PHE A 58 1.10 -12.70 1.46
CA PHE A 58 2.02 -12.83 0.34
C PHE A 58 3.42 -12.33 0.68
N PHE A 59 3.55 -11.21 1.39
CA PHE A 59 4.85 -10.67 1.79
C PHE A 59 5.72 -11.71 2.52
N ALA A 60 5.12 -12.59 3.33
CA ALA A 60 5.81 -13.63 4.07
C ALA A 60 6.27 -14.82 3.19
N MET A 61 5.89 -14.90 1.91
CA MET A 61 6.25 -16.03 1.03
C MET A 61 7.72 -16.00 0.66
N LYS A 62 8.39 -17.14 0.80
CA LYS A 62 9.82 -17.30 0.47
C LYS A 62 10.13 -17.24 -1.02
N SER A 63 9.11 -17.47 -1.88
CA SER A 63 9.27 -17.52 -3.34
C SER A 63 9.32 -16.13 -4.01
N LEU A 64 9.05 -15.06 -3.27
CA LEU A 64 9.09 -13.71 -3.81
C LEU A 64 10.54 -13.23 -3.96
N THR A 65 10.86 -12.62 -5.11
CA THR A 65 12.09 -11.86 -5.31
C THR A 65 12.10 -10.59 -4.46
N ARG A 66 13.28 -9.99 -4.26
CA ARG A 66 13.41 -8.71 -3.55
C ARG A 66 12.49 -7.64 -4.16
N TRP A 67 12.60 -7.43 -5.48
CA TRP A 67 11.79 -6.46 -6.20
C TRP A 67 10.28 -6.66 -6.02
N GLN A 68 9.80 -7.91 -6.12
CA GLN A 68 8.38 -8.20 -5.90
C GLN A 68 7.93 -7.87 -4.47
N ARG A 69 8.83 -7.99 -3.50
CA ARG A 69 8.53 -7.60 -2.11
C ARG A 69 8.47 -6.11 -1.93
N ASP A 70 9.42 -5.37 -2.53
CA ASP A 70 9.44 -3.91 -2.48
C ASP A 70 8.14 -3.35 -3.07
N GLU A 71 7.74 -3.81 -4.24
CA GLU A 71 6.47 -3.44 -4.88
C GLU A 71 5.25 -3.80 -4.02
N LEU A 72 5.28 -4.97 -3.36
CA LEU A 72 4.20 -5.41 -2.47
C LEU A 72 4.07 -4.51 -1.23
N VAL A 73 5.19 -4.03 -0.69
CA VAL A 73 5.20 -3.07 0.43
C VAL A 73 4.52 -1.76 0.03
N VAL A 74 4.82 -1.25 -1.16
CA VAL A 74 4.16 -0.05 -1.71
C VAL A 74 2.64 -0.26 -1.78
N TRP A 75 2.19 -1.37 -2.35
CA TRP A 75 0.74 -1.68 -2.46
C TRP A 75 0.06 -1.84 -1.09
N ILE A 76 0.74 -2.47 -0.13
CA ILE A 76 0.25 -2.59 1.25
C ILE A 76 0.08 -1.19 1.85
N HIS A 77 1.09 -0.32 1.68
CA HIS A 77 1.06 1.03 2.24
C HIS A 77 -0.05 1.88 1.63
N GLU A 78 -0.15 1.92 0.31
CA GLU A 78 -1.23 2.62 -0.40
C GLU A 78 -2.62 2.14 0.02
N THR A 79 -2.78 0.81 0.17
CA THR A 79 -4.06 0.22 0.60
C THR A 79 -4.36 0.57 2.06
N LEU A 80 -3.35 0.63 2.94
CA LEU A 80 -3.48 1.09 4.34
C LEU A 80 -3.93 2.55 4.40
N GLU A 81 -3.35 3.43 3.58
CA GLU A 81 -3.78 4.83 3.51
C GLU A 81 -5.23 4.97 3.06
N LEU A 82 -5.63 4.24 2.01
CA LEU A 82 -7.01 4.23 1.53
C LEU A 82 -7.96 3.72 2.62
N LEU A 83 -7.61 2.63 3.30
CA LEU A 83 -8.39 2.11 4.41
C LEU A 83 -8.47 3.11 5.55
N GLY A 84 -7.39 3.82 5.86
CA GLY A 84 -7.33 4.85 6.91
C GLY A 84 -8.29 6.02 6.69
N ARG A 85 -8.56 6.37 5.42
CA ARG A 85 -9.56 7.38 5.06
C ARG A 85 -11.00 6.91 5.28
N LEU A 86 -11.24 5.59 5.20
CA LEU A 86 -12.56 4.98 5.38
C LEU A 86 -12.82 4.57 6.84
N ASP A 87 -11.82 3.97 7.47
CA ASP A 87 -11.86 3.45 8.84
C ASP A 87 -10.46 3.44 9.45
N THR A 88 -10.20 4.42 10.32
CA THR A 88 -8.90 4.59 10.97
C THR A 88 -8.56 3.43 11.90
N GLU A 89 -9.55 2.84 12.59
CA GLU A 89 -9.32 1.73 13.53
C GLU A 89 -8.95 0.45 12.77
N ALA A 90 -9.66 0.17 11.68
CA ALA A 90 -9.33 -0.96 10.80
C ALA A 90 -7.92 -0.81 10.21
N ALA A 91 -7.55 0.38 9.72
CA ALA A 91 -6.22 0.65 9.18
C ALA A 91 -5.11 0.47 10.23
N GLN A 92 -5.31 1.00 11.45
CA GLN A 92 -4.34 0.81 12.54
C GLN A 92 -4.17 -0.66 12.92
N THR A 93 -5.26 -1.42 12.92
CA THR A 93 -5.22 -2.86 13.22
C THR A 93 -4.41 -3.60 12.17
N MET A 94 -4.69 -3.34 10.88
CA MET A 94 -3.97 -3.97 9.77
C MET A 94 -2.50 -3.51 9.69
N GLY A 95 -2.21 -2.24 10.00
CA GLY A 95 -0.84 -1.72 10.09
C GLY A 95 -0.02 -2.46 11.16
N LYS A 96 -0.59 -2.72 12.32
CA LYS A 96 0.08 -3.52 13.37
C LYS A 96 0.37 -4.95 12.90
N VAL A 97 -0.57 -5.58 12.18
CA VAL A 97 -0.36 -6.92 11.59
C VAL A 97 0.79 -6.89 10.60
N PHE A 98 0.84 -5.87 9.75
CA PHE A 98 1.92 -5.69 8.77
C PHE A 98 3.27 -5.44 9.47
N ASN A 99 3.35 -4.52 10.42
CA ASN A 99 4.58 -4.25 11.17
C ASN A 99 5.10 -5.50 11.89
N GLN A 100 4.23 -6.32 12.46
CA GLN A 100 4.64 -7.59 13.07
C GLN A 100 5.23 -8.53 12.01
N LYS A 101 4.61 -8.67 10.84
CA LYS A 101 5.12 -9.52 9.75
C LYS A 101 6.44 -9.00 9.18
N LEU A 102 6.60 -7.69 9.08
CA LEU A 102 7.83 -7.04 8.66
C LEU A 102 8.97 -7.32 9.66
N ALA A 103 8.70 -7.12 10.95
CA ALA A 103 9.64 -7.40 12.03
C ALA A 103 10.06 -8.88 12.06
N ASP A 104 9.10 -9.80 11.94
CA ASP A 104 9.36 -11.25 11.86
C ASP A 104 10.24 -11.62 10.66
N TYR A 105 9.97 -10.99 9.49
CA TYR A 105 10.73 -11.25 8.26
C TYR A 105 12.18 -10.80 8.36
N PHE A 106 12.42 -9.60 8.92
CA PHE A 106 13.76 -9.05 9.11
C PHE A 106 14.44 -9.54 10.40
N ASN A 107 13.77 -10.37 11.19
CA ASN A 107 14.25 -10.88 12.47
C ASN A 107 14.68 -9.75 13.46
N ILE A 108 13.88 -8.70 13.49
CA ILE A 108 14.03 -7.56 14.42
C ILE A 108 12.82 -7.49 15.37
N SER A 109 12.92 -6.70 16.44
CA SER A 109 11.75 -6.46 17.30
C SER A 109 10.87 -5.34 16.70
N VAL A 110 9.58 -5.36 17.06
CA VAL A 110 8.65 -4.28 16.63
C VAL A 110 9.11 -2.92 17.15
N GLU A 111 9.69 -2.86 18.38
CA GLU A 111 10.22 -1.63 18.95
C GLU A 111 11.43 -1.09 18.19
N GLN A 112 12.24 -1.96 17.55
CA GLN A 112 13.32 -1.55 16.66
C GLN A 112 12.76 -1.00 15.36
N LEU A 113 11.77 -1.68 14.79
CA LEU A 113 11.07 -1.20 13.58
C LEU A 113 10.41 0.17 13.83
N ASP A 114 9.71 0.35 14.95
CA ASP A 114 9.07 1.62 15.31
C ASP A 114 10.10 2.77 15.43
N LYS A 115 11.32 2.48 15.91
CA LYS A 115 12.39 3.49 15.96
C LYS A 115 12.88 3.89 14.58
N ILE A 116 13.07 2.93 13.67
CA ILE A 116 13.48 3.18 12.29
C ILE A 116 12.40 4.01 11.59
N GLN A 117 11.12 3.64 11.75
CA GLN A 117 9.99 4.39 11.21
C GLN A 117 9.84 5.80 11.79
N ALA A 118 10.34 6.06 13.00
CA ALA A 118 10.34 7.40 13.58
C ALA A 118 11.47 8.30 13.06
N GLU A 119 12.52 7.72 12.51
CA GLU A 119 13.67 8.42 11.93
C GLU A 119 13.51 8.69 10.43
N GLU A 120 12.74 7.87 9.74
CA GLU A 120 12.45 7.98 8.30
C GLU A 120 10.94 7.96 8.03
N ASP A 121 10.46 8.92 7.23
CA ASP A 121 9.03 9.06 6.89
C ASP A 121 8.62 8.16 5.70
N ASP A 122 9.58 7.66 4.93
CA ASP A 122 9.32 6.88 3.71
C ASP A 122 9.52 5.39 3.94
N ILE A 123 8.43 4.62 3.73
CA ILE A 123 8.43 3.16 3.94
C ILE A 123 9.37 2.43 2.96
N GLU A 124 9.56 2.95 1.74
CA GLU A 124 10.46 2.35 0.77
C GLU A 124 11.91 2.44 1.26
N SER A 125 12.33 3.60 1.75
CA SER A 125 13.64 3.82 2.36
C SER A 125 13.88 2.91 3.55
N ILE A 126 12.87 2.76 4.42
CA ILE A 126 12.93 1.87 5.60
C ILE A 126 13.18 0.42 5.16
N VAL A 127 12.40 -0.06 4.21
CA VAL A 127 12.51 -1.44 3.71
C VAL A 127 13.83 -1.65 2.99
N GLU A 128 14.30 -0.70 2.19
CA GLU A 128 15.60 -0.75 1.54
C GLU A 128 16.74 -0.82 2.56
N GLN A 129 16.69 0.00 3.62
CA GLN A 129 17.68 -0.04 4.70
C GLN A 129 17.70 -1.41 5.39
N LEU A 130 16.54 -1.96 5.73
CA LEU A 130 16.42 -3.27 6.37
C LEU A 130 16.98 -4.40 5.47
N PHE A 131 16.74 -4.36 4.16
CA PHE A 131 17.32 -5.31 3.22
C PHE A 131 18.84 -5.18 3.12
N ARG A 132 19.37 -3.96 3.13
CA ARG A 132 20.82 -3.70 3.09
C ARG A 132 21.51 -4.22 4.37
N GLU A 133 20.89 -4.02 5.53
CA GLU A 133 21.41 -4.53 6.81
C GLU A 133 21.39 -6.06 6.87
N MET A 134 20.37 -6.71 6.29
CA MET A 134 20.25 -8.17 6.27
C MET A 134 21.25 -8.82 5.29
N ASN A 135 21.63 -8.14 4.20
CA ASN A 135 22.56 -8.62 3.17
C ASN A 135 23.68 -7.61 2.89
N PRO A 136 24.63 -7.39 3.79
CA PRO A 136 25.70 -6.39 3.62
C PRO A 136 26.62 -6.71 2.42
N ASP A 137 26.67 -7.98 1.96
CA ASP A 137 27.47 -8.43 0.82
C ASP A 137 26.69 -8.46 -0.52
N ALA A 138 25.41 -8.25 -0.51
CA ALA A 138 24.61 -8.05 -1.72
C ALA A 138 24.97 -6.65 -2.25
N GLY A 139 26.04 -6.58 -3.05
CA GLY A 139 26.37 -5.38 -3.82
C GLY A 139 25.14 -4.93 -4.59
N ASP A 140 25.12 -3.63 -4.92
CA ASP A 140 24.11 -2.95 -5.71
C ASP A 140 23.83 -3.75 -7.02
N GLU A 141 23.05 -4.85 -6.90
CA GLU A 141 22.51 -5.57 -8.04
C GLU A 141 21.44 -4.64 -8.62
N THR A 142 21.93 -3.75 -9.51
CA THR A 142 21.04 -2.97 -10.36
C THR A 142 20.11 -3.92 -11.06
N PHE A 143 18.85 -3.90 -10.61
CA PHE A 143 17.76 -4.65 -11.20
C PHE A 143 17.71 -4.37 -12.71
N ASP A 144 17.98 -5.39 -13.54
CA ASP A 144 17.63 -5.38 -14.96
C ASP A 144 16.25 -6.03 -15.10
N PRO A 145 15.19 -5.24 -15.40
CA PRO A 145 13.83 -5.76 -15.53
C PRO A 145 13.67 -6.79 -16.64
N GLN A 146 14.66 -6.96 -17.52
CA GLN A 146 14.61 -7.90 -18.62
C GLN A 146 15.11 -9.30 -18.24
N ASP A 147 15.99 -9.44 -17.25
CA ASP A 147 16.54 -10.73 -16.87
C ASP A 147 15.58 -11.57 -16.00
N ASP A 148 14.70 -10.93 -15.21
CA ASP A 148 13.79 -11.65 -14.30
C ASP A 148 12.38 -11.92 -14.92
N LEU A 149 12.00 -11.21 -15.99
CA LEU A 149 10.66 -11.35 -16.56
C LEU A 149 10.48 -12.65 -17.39
N PHE A 150 11.57 -13.31 -17.79
CA PHE A 150 11.56 -14.51 -18.64
C PHE A 150 12.37 -15.68 -18.10
N GLY A 151 12.70 -15.70 -16.82
CA GLY A 151 13.28 -16.83 -16.12
C GLY A 151 12.30 -18.03 -15.99
N PHE A 152 11.58 -18.34 -17.03
CA PHE A 152 11.07 -19.70 -17.22
C PHE A 152 12.30 -20.54 -17.54
N ASP A 153 12.77 -21.28 -16.53
CA ASP A 153 13.67 -22.39 -16.69
C ASP A 153 13.10 -23.27 -17.83
N GLU A 154 13.68 -23.14 -19.02
CA GLU A 154 13.37 -24.05 -20.11
C GLU A 154 13.68 -25.44 -19.58
N ALA A 155 12.64 -26.16 -19.19
CA ALA A 155 12.72 -27.55 -18.80
C ALA A 155 13.47 -28.25 -19.92
N LYS A 156 14.74 -28.60 -19.63
CA LYS A 156 15.62 -29.37 -20.47
C LYS A 156 14.81 -30.54 -21.02
N PRO A 157 14.65 -30.69 -22.34
CA PRO A 157 13.87 -31.78 -22.88
C PRO A 157 14.45 -33.10 -22.33
N ALA A 158 13.58 -33.93 -21.78
CA ALA A 158 13.94 -35.25 -21.28
C ALA A 158 14.65 -35.99 -22.40
N ALA A 159 15.87 -36.47 -22.11
CA ALA A 159 16.63 -37.28 -23.04
C ALA A 159 15.76 -38.46 -23.50
N ASP A 160 15.69 -38.65 -24.82
CA ASP A 160 15.01 -39.78 -25.44
C ASP A 160 15.48 -41.09 -24.80
N PRO A 161 14.55 -41.99 -24.45
CA PRO A 161 14.94 -43.33 -23.98
C PRO A 161 15.64 -44.08 -25.12
N GLU A 162 16.89 -44.42 -24.88
CA GLU A 162 17.73 -45.24 -25.78
C GLU A 162 16.94 -46.39 -26.36
N GLU A 163 17.01 -46.45 -27.68
CA GLU A 163 16.55 -47.50 -28.55
C GLU A 163 17.15 -48.87 -28.11
N ASN A 164 16.29 -49.72 -27.57
CA ASN A 164 16.67 -51.06 -27.12
C ASN A 164 16.95 -51.98 -28.33
N PRO A 165 18.16 -52.51 -28.57
CA PRO A 165 18.44 -53.39 -29.70
C PRO A 165 17.73 -54.72 -29.54
N GLN A 166 16.91 -55.09 -30.53
CA GLN A 166 16.28 -56.40 -30.63
C GLN A 166 17.35 -57.51 -30.71
N PRO A 167 17.19 -58.67 -29.99
CA PRO A 167 18.04 -59.85 -30.20
C PRO A 167 17.66 -60.54 -31.50
N ALA A 168 18.69 -60.81 -32.33
CA ALA A 168 18.61 -61.62 -33.54
C ALA A 168 18.16 -63.07 -33.25
N ALA A 169 17.14 -63.49 -33.97
CA ALA A 169 16.71 -64.86 -34.01
C ALA A 169 17.76 -65.78 -34.70
N SER A 170 18.08 -66.90 -34.07
CA SER A 170 18.70 -68.09 -34.70
C SER A 170 17.77 -69.25 -34.48
#